data_547bf89bfff8431974e4c7f3c723b1d0
#
_entry.id   547bf89bfff8431974e4c7f3c723b1d0
#
_cell.length_a   1.000
_cell.length_b   1.000
_cell.length_c   1.000
_cell.angle_alpha   90.00
_cell.angle_beta   90.00
_cell.angle_gamma   90.00
#
_symmetry.space_group_name_H-M   'P 1'
#
loop_
_entity.id
_entity.type
_entity.pdbx_description
1 polymer ?
#
loop_
_entity_poly.entity_id
_entity_poly.type
_entity_poly.pdbx_seq_one_letter_code
_entity_poly.pdbx_strand_id
1 'polypeptide(L)'
;MKKKLKIVGISLASLLSIIIIGFEALFFGEIRTLLSFKELNDQPFYEMTYHADYGLDEFLENGASTDDELVSFVTKKILKGVSFEVNPDGACSTFTATNQQDENLFGRNFDYVPSIGLIVRTQPKNGYESISVVNLNHLGLSKENMPTKNILNRIITLAAPYAPLDGMNEKGLAIGVLVIKDGIVHQNTGKTPITTTSA
;
A
#
# COMPACT_ATOMS: atom_id res chain seq x y z
N MET A 1 36.69 27.27 29.41
CA MET A 1 36.00 25.97 29.22
C MET A 1 34.48 26.09 28.97
N LYS A 2 33.68 26.68 29.85
CA LYS A 2 32.22 26.80 29.73
C LYS A 2 31.70 27.45 28.43
N LYS A 3 32.36 28.47 27.89
CA LYS A 3 31.97 29.16 26.66
C LYS A 3 32.17 28.31 25.40
N LYS A 4 33.29 27.55 25.32
CA LYS A 4 33.55 26.64 24.21
C LYS A 4 32.54 25.44 24.22
N LEU A 5 32.20 24.94 25.41
CA LEU A 5 31.21 23.87 25.57
C LEU A 5 29.80 24.32 25.13
N LYS A 6 29.41 25.59 25.42
CA LYS A 6 28.14 26.13 24.93
C LYS A 6 28.09 26.26 23.40
N ILE A 7 29.19 26.76 22.77
CA ILE A 7 29.27 26.89 21.31
C ILE A 7 29.16 25.51 20.64
N VAL A 8 29.89 24.52 21.14
CA VAL A 8 29.81 23.15 20.64
C VAL A 8 28.39 22.58 20.77
N GLY A 9 27.75 22.78 21.94
CA GLY A 9 26.37 22.34 22.14
C GLY A 9 25.35 22.99 21.20
N ILE A 10 25.48 24.30 20.92
CA ILE A 10 24.61 25.01 19.96
C ILE A 10 24.86 24.51 18.55
N SER A 11 26.12 24.30 18.13
CA SER A 11 26.44 23.76 16.81
C SER A 11 25.90 22.33 16.60
N LEU A 12 25.99 21.47 17.60
CA LEU A 12 25.40 20.13 17.54
C LEU A 12 23.87 20.17 17.45
N ALA A 13 23.23 21.03 18.25
CA ALA A 13 21.77 21.18 18.21
C ALA A 13 21.29 21.72 16.85
N SER A 14 22.01 22.70 16.28
CA SER A 14 21.69 23.23 14.95
C SER A 14 21.88 22.18 13.86
N LEU A 15 22.94 21.39 13.91
CA LEU A 15 23.17 20.30 12.95
C LEU A 15 22.07 19.23 13.05
N LEU A 16 21.69 18.85 14.26
CA LEU A 16 20.61 17.88 14.50
C LEU A 16 19.27 18.41 13.97
N SER A 17 18.96 19.69 14.19
CA SER A 17 17.76 20.32 13.66
C SER A 17 17.73 20.32 12.13
N ILE A 18 18.84 20.61 11.46
CA ILE A 18 18.95 20.57 9.99
C ILE A 18 18.70 19.13 9.48
N ILE A 19 19.28 18.13 10.15
CA ILE A 19 19.07 16.72 9.78
C ILE A 19 17.60 16.34 9.93
N ILE A 20 16.95 16.72 11.03
CA ILE A 20 15.53 16.42 11.27
C ILE A 20 14.66 17.10 10.21
N ILE A 21 14.86 18.38 9.94
CA ILE A 21 14.09 19.14 8.92
C ILE A 21 14.32 18.53 7.53
N GLY A 22 15.55 18.16 7.20
CA GLY A 22 15.88 17.47 5.94
C GLY A 22 15.19 16.11 5.82
N PHE A 23 15.17 15.34 6.90
CA PHE A 23 14.48 14.06 6.96
C PHE A 23 12.96 14.22 6.80
N GLU A 24 12.34 15.14 7.54
CA GLU A 24 10.90 15.44 7.41
C GLU A 24 10.55 15.90 5.99
N ALA A 25 11.37 16.75 5.36
CA ALA A 25 11.13 17.20 4.00
C ALA A 25 11.21 16.06 2.96
N LEU A 26 12.13 15.11 3.15
CA LEU A 26 12.31 13.95 2.25
C LEU A 26 11.22 12.89 2.40
N PHE A 27 10.71 12.67 3.61
CA PHE A 27 9.74 11.61 3.93
C PHE A 27 8.37 12.15 4.34
N PHE A 28 8.06 13.40 3.99
CA PHE A 28 6.83 14.06 4.39
C PHE A 28 5.57 13.30 3.95
N GLY A 29 5.57 12.77 2.73
CA GLY A 29 4.47 11.99 2.19
C GLY A 29 4.25 10.68 2.94
N GLU A 30 5.34 9.93 3.17
CA GLU A 30 5.31 8.67 3.90
C GLU A 30 4.90 8.88 5.36
N ILE A 31 5.43 9.90 6.03
CA ILE A 31 5.05 10.25 7.40
C ILE A 31 3.55 10.58 7.46
N ARG A 32 3.04 11.43 6.56
CA ARG A 32 1.61 11.75 6.51
C ARG A 32 0.75 10.53 6.24
N THR A 33 1.18 9.65 5.34
CA THR A 33 0.50 8.38 5.06
C THR A 33 0.41 7.53 6.32
N LEU A 34 1.52 7.32 7.03
CA LEU A 34 1.57 6.53 8.26
C LEU A 34 0.76 7.17 9.41
N LEU A 35 0.70 8.49 9.48
CA LEU A 35 -0.12 9.21 10.46
C LEU A 35 -1.62 9.16 10.17
N SER A 36 -2.01 8.96 8.90
CA SER A 36 -3.41 8.78 8.52
C SER A 36 -3.97 7.41 8.86
N PHE A 37 -3.08 6.44 9.17
CA PHE A 37 -3.47 5.07 9.52
C PHE A 37 -4.26 5.04 10.81
N LYS A 38 -5.51 4.57 10.74
CA LYS A 38 -6.41 4.48 11.90
C LYS A 38 -7.19 3.17 11.89
N GLU A 39 -7.55 2.72 13.07
CA GLU A 39 -8.46 1.60 13.31
C GLU A 39 -9.91 2.07 13.19
N LEU A 40 -10.75 1.28 12.49
CA LEU A 40 -12.14 1.66 12.23
C LEU A 40 -13.12 1.06 13.25
N ASN A 41 -12.78 -0.10 13.82
CA ASN A 41 -13.62 -0.80 14.79
C ASN A 41 -12.79 -1.80 15.62
N ASP A 42 -13.43 -2.49 16.56
CA ASP A 42 -12.80 -3.50 17.45
C ASP A 42 -12.32 -4.78 16.71
N GLN A 43 -12.70 -4.95 15.45
CA GLN A 43 -12.10 -5.97 14.58
C GLN A 43 -10.84 -5.39 13.92
N PRO A 44 -9.85 -6.21 13.53
CA PRO A 44 -8.63 -5.71 12.90
C PRO A 44 -8.92 -5.20 11.48
N PHE A 45 -9.58 -4.05 11.40
CA PHE A 45 -9.95 -3.36 10.17
C PHE A 45 -9.54 -1.89 10.27
N TYR A 46 -8.77 -1.45 9.28
CA TYR A 46 -8.07 -0.16 9.28
C TYR A 46 -8.41 0.65 8.04
N GLU A 47 -8.13 1.94 8.08
CA GLU A 47 -8.07 2.77 6.88
C GLU A 47 -6.82 3.64 6.86
N MET A 48 -6.38 4.01 5.67
CA MET A 48 -5.22 4.85 5.40
C MET A 48 -5.44 5.69 4.15
N THR A 49 -5.05 6.97 4.22
CA THR A 49 -4.95 7.84 3.04
C THR A 49 -3.50 7.94 2.61
N TYR A 50 -3.21 7.58 1.39
CA TYR A 50 -1.85 7.59 0.85
C TYR A 50 -1.48 8.97 0.35
N HIS A 51 -0.47 9.59 0.94
CA HIS A 51 0.01 10.93 0.62
C HIS A 51 1.39 10.95 -0.04
N ALA A 52 2.11 9.82 -0.03
CA ALA A 52 3.40 9.69 -0.68
C ALA A 52 3.24 9.37 -2.18
N ASP A 53 4.28 9.61 -2.94
CA ASP A 53 4.41 9.05 -4.27
C ASP A 53 4.78 7.57 -4.15
N TYR A 54 3.88 6.68 -4.59
CA TYR A 54 4.14 5.23 -4.60
C TYR A 54 4.73 4.73 -5.93
N GLY A 55 5.16 5.67 -6.81
CA GLY A 55 5.88 5.32 -8.03
C GLY A 55 5.02 4.70 -9.11
N LEU A 56 3.72 5.06 -9.18
CA LEU A 56 2.80 4.50 -10.17
C LEU A 56 3.29 4.68 -11.61
N ASP A 57 3.77 5.89 -11.97
CA ASP A 57 4.25 6.19 -13.32
C ASP A 57 5.41 5.26 -13.71
N GLU A 58 6.40 5.10 -12.82
CA GLU A 58 7.55 4.22 -13.03
C GLU A 58 7.12 2.74 -13.12
N PHE A 59 6.13 2.34 -12.30
CA PHE A 59 5.60 0.99 -12.35
C PHE A 59 4.86 0.71 -13.66
N LEU A 60 4.06 1.65 -14.16
CA LEU A 60 3.35 1.51 -15.43
C LEU A 60 4.28 1.45 -16.64
N GLU A 61 5.46 2.08 -16.56
CA GLU A 61 6.48 2.00 -17.61
C GLU A 61 7.21 0.65 -17.62
N ASN A 62 7.60 0.16 -16.44
CA ASN A 62 8.44 -1.04 -16.32
C ASN A 62 7.63 -2.33 -16.17
N GLY A 63 6.51 -2.26 -15.47
CA GLY A 63 5.67 -3.41 -15.13
C GLY A 63 6.31 -4.37 -14.14
N ALA A 64 5.63 -5.49 -13.92
CA ALA A 64 6.14 -6.67 -13.23
C ALA A 64 5.47 -7.91 -13.80
N SER A 65 6.26 -8.89 -14.22
CA SER A 65 5.78 -10.17 -14.78
C SER A 65 5.56 -11.23 -13.70
N THR A 66 6.17 -11.05 -12.53
CA THR A 66 6.12 -11.98 -11.41
C THR A 66 5.93 -11.22 -10.09
N ASP A 67 5.43 -11.91 -9.07
CA ASP A 67 5.31 -11.34 -7.72
C ASP A 67 6.68 -10.99 -7.13
N ASP A 68 7.75 -11.73 -7.47
CA ASP A 68 9.11 -11.40 -7.03
C ASP A 68 9.60 -10.06 -7.62
N GLU A 69 9.30 -9.77 -8.88
CA GLU A 69 9.60 -8.48 -9.50
C GLU A 69 8.80 -7.35 -8.84
N LEU A 70 7.52 -7.56 -8.55
CA LEU A 70 6.68 -6.63 -7.81
C LEU A 70 7.25 -6.38 -6.41
N VAL A 71 7.56 -7.44 -5.64
CA VAL A 71 8.15 -7.34 -4.30
C VAL A 71 9.48 -6.58 -4.36
N SER A 72 10.32 -6.84 -5.36
CA SER A 72 11.59 -6.12 -5.55
C SER A 72 11.37 -4.63 -5.80
N PHE A 73 10.42 -4.26 -6.66
CA PHE A 73 10.07 -2.86 -6.92
C PHE A 73 9.58 -2.16 -5.65
N VAL A 74 8.61 -2.73 -4.96
CA VAL A 74 8.02 -2.18 -3.73
C VAL A 74 9.07 -2.06 -2.62
N THR A 75 9.91 -3.09 -2.42
CA THR A 75 10.98 -3.06 -1.42
C THR A 75 11.96 -1.91 -1.69
N LYS A 76 12.37 -1.70 -2.93
CA LYS A 76 13.33 -0.65 -3.28
C LYS A 76 12.69 0.74 -3.29
N LYS A 77 11.57 0.89 -3.96
CA LYS A 77 10.94 2.20 -4.21
C LYS A 77 10.20 2.73 -3.00
N ILE A 78 9.39 1.89 -2.35
CA ILE A 78 8.46 2.29 -1.31
C ILE A 78 9.03 2.05 0.08
N LEU A 79 9.45 0.82 0.36
CA LEU A 79 9.87 0.40 1.70
C LEU A 79 11.34 0.67 2.02
N LYS A 80 12.09 1.23 1.06
CA LYS A 80 13.51 1.62 1.24
C LYS A 80 14.39 0.52 1.84
N GLY A 81 14.16 -0.72 1.42
CA GLY A 81 14.91 -1.90 1.83
C GLY A 81 14.28 -2.73 2.95
N VAL A 82 13.11 -2.34 3.48
CA VAL A 82 12.35 -3.20 4.39
C VAL A 82 11.69 -4.30 3.57
N SER A 83 12.05 -5.55 3.83
CA SER A 83 11.49 -6.71 3.14
C SER A 83 10.07 -7.02 3.63
N PHE A 84 9.24 -7.53 2.74
CA PHE A 84 7.93 -8.10 3.02
C PHE A 84 7.67 -9.30 2.11
N GLU A 85 6.68 -10.10 2.44
CA GLU A 85 6.27 -11.27 1.65
C GLU A 85 4.86 -11.04 1.11
N VAL A 86 4.60 -11.52 -0.10
CA VAL A 86 3.25 -11.58 -0.68
C VAL A 86 2.79 -13.03 -0.64
N ASN A 87 1.61 -13.27 -0.06
CA ASN A 87 1.02 -14.60 0.05
C ASN A 87 -0.45 -14.58 -0.44
N PRO A 88 -0.69 -14.81 -1.74
CA PRO A 88 -1.99 -14.66 -2.37
C PRO A 88 -2.84 -15.95 -2.29
N ASP A 89 -3.22 -16.40 -1.11
CA ASP A 89 -4.19 -17.51 -0.96
C ASP A 89 -5.59 -16.97 -0.66
N GLY A 90 -6.63 -17.68 -1.14
CA GLY A 90 -8.02 -17.37 -0.80
C GLY A 90 -9.05 -17.92 -1.79
N ALA A 91 -10.32 -17.79 -1.43
CA ALA A 91 -11.47 -17.95 -2.31
C ALA A 91 -12.25 -16.62 -2.34
N CYS A 92 -12.90 -16.34 -3.46
CA CYS A 92 -13.55 -15.05 -3.66
C CYS A 92 -14.81 -15.17 -4.52
N SER A 93 -15.74 -14.25 -4.31
CA SER A 93 -16.85 -14.01 -5.23
C SER A 93 -17.07 -12.51 -5.46
N THR A 94 -17.53 -12.16 -6.64
CA THR A 94 -17.92 -10.79 -6.98
C THR A 94 -19.26 -10.78 -7.66
N PHE A 95 -19.99 -9.67 -7.53
CA PHE A 95 -21.20 -9.42 -8.29
C PHE A 95 -21.31 -7.94 -8.66
N THR A 96 -22.05 -7.66 -9.72
CA THR A 96 -22.49 -6.33 -10.08
C THR A 96 -24.02 -6.27 -10.04
N ALA A 97 -24.55 -5.13 -9.63
CA ALA A 97 -25.99 -4.89 -9.58
C ALA A 97 -26.26 -3.41 -9.88
N THR A 98 -27.52 -3.11 -10.20
CA THR A 98 -27.98 -1.72 -10.31
C THR A 98 -29.07 -1.51 -9.26
N ASN A 99 -28.99 -0.44 -8.48
CA ASN A 99 -29.99 -0.11 -7.50
C ASN A 99 -31.21 0.62 -8.13
N GLN A 100 -32.19 0.97 -7.30
CA GLN A 100 -33.40 1.66 -7.76
C GLN A 100 -33.18 3.09 -8.24
N GLN A 101 -31.99 3.65 -8.01
CA GLN A 101 -31.54 4.97 -8.45
C GLN A 101 -30.69 4.91 -9.71
N ASP A 102 -30.64 3.76 -10.41
CA ASP A 102 -29.80 3.48 -11.58
C ASP A 102 -28.29 3.62 -11.29
N GLU A 103 -27.86 3.48 -10.04
CA GLU A 103 -26.44 3.46 -9.68
C GLU A 103 -25.88 2.04 -9.78
N ASN A 104 -24.71 1.90 -10.40
CA ASN A 104 -24.00 0.63 -10.50
C ASN A 104 -23.30 0.31 -9.17
N LEU A 105 -23.53 -0.89 -8.68
CA LEU A 105 -22.93 -1.43 -7.47
C LEU A 105 -21.97 -2.55 -7.83
N PHE A 106 -20.82 -2.57 -7.17
CA PHE A 106 -19.88 -3.67 -7.20
C PHE A 106 -19.75 -4.25 -5.80
N GLY A 107 -20.05 -5.53 -5.66
CA GLY A 107 -19.94 -6.25 -4.39
C GLY A 107 -18.89 -7.36 -4.48
N ARG A 108 -18.16 -7.57 -3.39
CA ARG A 108 -17.13 -8.59 -3.29
C ARG A 108 -17.16 -9.27 -1.94
N ASN A 109 -16.94 -10.58 -1.95
CA ASN A 109 -16.64 -11.37 -0.76
C ASN A 109 -15.24 -11.98 -0.89
N PHE A 110 -14.48 -11.94 0.20
CA PHE A 110 -13.13 -12.49 0.31
C PHE A 110 -13.11 -13.53 1.43
N ASP A 111 -13.00 -14.80 1.02
CA ASP A 111 -13.04 -15.95 1.92
C ASP A 111 -11.63 -16.39 2.29
N TYR A 112 -11.01 -15.69 3.23
CA TYR A 112 -9.69 -15.98 3.75
C TYR A 112 -9.62 -15.72 5.26
N VAL A 113 -9.08 -16.69 5.99
CA VAL A 113 -8.87 -16.59 7.44
C VAL A 113 -7.44 -17.00 7.77
N PRO A 114 -6.67 -16.18 8.51
CA PRO A 114 -7.06 -14.88 9.09
C PRO A 114 -7.06 -13.73 8.07
N SER A 115 -7.89 -12.72 8.32
CA SER A 115 -7.93 -11.49 7.54
C SER A 115 -7.74 -10.27 8.43
N ILE A 116 -6.85 -9.36 7.98
CA ILE A 116 -6.66 -8.05 8.57
C ILE A 116 -6.89 -7.04 7.46
N GLY A 117 -8.06 -6.40 7.44
CA GLY A 117 -8.48 -5.52 6.38
C GLY A 117 -7.88 -4.11 6.50
N LEU A 118 -7.46 -3.55 5.36
CA LEU A 118 -7.05 -2.15 5.26
C LEU A 118 -7.73 -1.52 4.05
N ILE A 119 -8.51 -0.46 4.27
CA ILE A 119 -8.98 0.43 3.21
C ILE A 119 -7.87 1.43 2.90
N VAL A 120 -7.49 1.52 1.64
CA VAL A 120 -6.48 2.46 1.15
C VAL A 120 -7.13 3.44 0.18
N ARG A 121 -6.93 4.74 0.42
CA ARG A 121 -7.29 5.79 -0.52
C ARG A 121 -6.02 6.31 -1.16
N THR A 122 -5.97 6.34 -2.49
CA THR A 122 -4.82 6.85 -3.25
C THR A 122 -5.24 8.00 -4.15
N GLN A 123 -4.30 8.93 -4.35
CA GLN A 123 -4.44 10.07 -5.27
C GLN A 123 -3.10 10.26 -5.99
N PRO A 124 -2.81 9.46 -7.02
CA PRO A 124 -1.57 9.58 -7.77
C PRO A 124 -1.57 10.86 -8.62
N LYS A 125 -0.38 11.40 -8.87
CA LYS A 125 -0.22 12.65 -9.61
C LYS A 125 -0.74 12.54 -11.06
N ASN A 126 -0.51 11.42 -11.72
CA ASN A 126 -0.85 11.17 -13.12
C ASN A 126 -1.82 9.98 -13.26
N GLY A 127 -2.73 9.78 -12.31
CA GLY A 127 -3.72 8.71 -12.34
C GLY A 127 -5.02 9.15 -11.68
N TYR A 128 -5.96 8.23 -11.58
CA TYR A 128 -7.25 8.47 -10.95
C TYR A 128 -7.19 8.26 -9.45
N GLU A 129 -7.93 9.06 -8.69
CA GLU A 129 -8.19 8.76 -7.29
C GLU A 129 -8.86 7.40 -7.17
N SER A 130 -8.45 6.61 -6.19
CA SER A 130 -9.04 5.30 -5.97
C SER A 130 -9.19 4.95 -4.50
N ILE A 131 -10.07 4.00 -4.26
CA ILE A 131 -10.22 3.32 -2.97
C ILE A 131 -10.06 1.83 -3.21
N SER A 132 -9.28 1.18 -2.39
CA SER A 132 -9.05 -0.27 -2.47
C SER A 132 -9.09 -0.93 -1.10
N VAL A 133 -9.32 -2.23 -1.09
CA VAL A 133 -9.22 -3.08 0.11
C VAL A 133 -8.03 -4.01 -0.03
N VAL A 134 -7.21 -4.05 1.01
CA VAL A 134 -6.01 -4.87 1.12
C VAL A 134 -6.15 -5.82 2.30
N ASN A 135 -5.77 -7.08 2.13
CA ASN A 135 -5.55 -7.96 3.27
C ASN A 135 -4.08 -7.86 3.73
N LEU A 136 -3.85 -7.30 4.91
CA LEU A 136 -2.51 -7.10 5.44
C LEU A 136 -1.74 -8.41 5.70
N ASN A 137 -2.42 -9.54 5.80
CA ASN A 137 -1.77 -10.84 5.85
C ASN A 137 -0.99 -11.14 4.56
N HIS A 138 -1.44 -10.62 3.41
CA HIS A 138 -0.71 -10.74 2.14
C HIS A 138 0.60 -9.93 2.13
N LEU A 139 0.75 -8.98 3.05
CA LEU A 139 1.99 -8.22 3.27
C LEU A 139 2.83 -8.79 4.43
N GLY A 140 2.58 -10.03 4.85
CA GLY A 140 3.29 -10.69 5.94
C GLY A 140 2.91 -10.20 7.35
N LEU A 141 1.83 -9.42 7.48
CA LEU A 141 1.33 -8.98 8.79
C LEU A 141 0.33 -9.98 9.35
N SER A 142 0.32 -10.14 10.67
CA SER A 142 -0.52 -11.10 11.38
C SER A 142 -1.02 -10.51 12.70
N LYS A 143 -1.81 -11.26 13.45
CA LYS A 143 -2.25 -10.84 14.81
C LYS A 143 -1.08 -10.62 15.77
N GLU A 144 0.04 -11.28 15.56
CA GLU A 144 1.26 -11.17 16.37
C GLU A 144 2.05 -9.91 16.04
N ASN A 145 2.05 -9.47 14.79
CA ASN A 145 2.82 -8.34 14.26
C ASN A 145 1.97 -7.26 13.59
N MET A 146 0.83 -6.91 14.18
CA MET A 146 -0.08 -5.89 13.67
C MET A 146 0.58 -4.50 13.52
N PRO A 147 0.11 -3.67 12.56
CA PRO A 147 0.63 -2.31 12.35
C PRO A 147 0.53 -1.39 13.56
N THR A 148 -0.38 -1.69 14.49
CA THR A 148 -0.55 -0.93 15.73
C THR A 148 0.49 -1.27 16.81
N LYS A 149 1.20 -2.41 16.70
CA LYS A 149 2.14 -2.88 17.72
C LYS A 149 3.50 -2.18 17.66
N ASN A 150 3.99 -1.87 16.47
CA ASN A 150 5.24 -1.13 16.33
C ASN A 150 5.33 -0.40 14.98
N ILE A 151 6.29 0.52 14.88
CA ILE A 151 6.46 1.37 13.70
C ILE A 151 6.95 0.59 12.47
N LEU A 152 7.75 -0.46 12.62
CA LEU A 152 8.25 -1.25 11.49
C LEU A 152 7.09 -2.00 10.80
N ASN A 153 6.19 -2.60 11.60
CA ASN A 153 4.98 -3.23 11.05
C ASN A 153 4.10 -2.20 10.33
N ARG A 154 4.02 -0.98 10.86
CA ARG A 154 3.27 0.10 10.19
C ARG A 154 3.92 0.54 8.89
N ILE A 155 5.24 0.60 8.80
CA ILE A 155 5.96 0.95 7.55
C ILE A 155 5.62 -0.04 6.43
N ILE A 156 5.42 -1.33 6.73
CA ILE A 156 5.03 -2.33 5.72
C ILE A 156 3.70 -1.96 5.04
N THR A 157 2.78 -1.27 5.72
CA THR A 157 1.51 -0.83 5.12
C THR A 157 1.70 0.17 3.98
N LEU A 158 2.87 0.79 3.83
CA LEU A 158 3.19 1.63 2.65
C LEU A 158 3.22 0.81 1.35
N ALA A 159 3.35 -0.50 1.41
CA ALA A 159 3.25 -1.39 0.25
C ALA A 159 1.79 -1.61 -0.22
N ALA A 160 0.80 -1.20 0.57
CA ALA A 160 -0.61 -1.51 0.34
C ALA A 160 -1.15 -1.13 -1.06
N PRO A 161 -0.76 -0.01 -1.71
CA PRO A 161 -1.21 0.30 -3.07
C PRO A 161 -0.88 -0.76 -4.11
N TYR A 162 0.08 -1.64 -3.82
CA TYR A 162 0.52 -2.73 -4.71
C TYR A 162 0.00 -4.11 -4.31
N ALA A 163 -0.92 -4.19 -3.37
CA ALA A 163 -1.53 -5.45 -2.94
C ALA A 163 -3.06 -5.35 -2.79
N PRO A 164 -3.78 -4.66 -3.70
CA PRO A 164 -5.23 -4.57 -3.62
C PRO A 164 -5.87 -5.92 -3.90
N LEU A 165 -6.91 -6.25 -3.16
CA LEU A 165 -7.81 -7.38 -3.45
C LEU A 165 -8.98 -6.96 -4.33
N ASP A 166 -9.43 -5.75 -4.13
CA ASP A 166 -10.45 -5.07 -4.91
C ASP A 166 -10.28 -3.57 -4.79
N GLY A 167 -10.87 -2.85 -5.70
CA GLY A 167 -10.85 -1.40 -5.68
C GLY A 167 -11.79 -0.78 -6.70
N MET A 168 -11.97 0.51 -6.55
CA MET A 168 -12.74 1.34 -7.48
C MET A 168 -12.05 2.68 -7.62
N ASN A 169 -12.01 3.20 -8.84
CA ASN A 169 -11.51 4.55 -9.09
C ASN A 169 -12.66 5.57 -9.24
N GLU A 170 -12.30 6.86 -9.22
CA GLU A 170 -13.24 7.98 -9.37
C GLU A 170 -14.02 7.99 -10.69
N LYS A 171 -13.62 7.20 -11.68
CA LYS A 171 -14.32 7.03 -12.97
C LYS A 171 -15.30 5.87 -12.96
N GLY A 172 -15.44 5.18 -11.83
CA GLY A 172 -16.38 4.06 -11.67
C GLY A 172 -15.86 2.72 -12.20
N LEU A 173 -14.57 2.62 -12.60
CA LEU A 173 -13.98 1.32 -12.88
C LEU A 173 -13.76 0.58 -11.56
N ALA A 174 -14.38 -0.59 -11.42
CA ALA A 174 -14.20 -1.48 -10.29
C ALA A 174 -13.49 -2.76 -10.73
N ILE A 175 -12.55 -3.24 -9.93
CA ILE A 175 -11.78 -4.45 -10.15
C ILE A 175 -11.76 -5.29 -8.87
N GLY A 176 -11.83 -6.61 -9.02
CA GLY A 176 -11.64 -7.55 -7.91
C GLY A 176 -10.77 -8.73 -8.35
N VAL A 177 -9.78 -9.08 -7.57
CA VAL A 177 -8.92 -10.25 -7.81
C VAL A 177 -9.66 -11.51 -7.39
N LEU A 178 -9.76 -12.46 -8.30
CA LEU A 178 -10.36 -13.79 -8.10
C LEU A 178 -9.31 -14.86 -8.35
N VAL A 179 -9.23 -15.84 -7.48
CA VAL A 179 -8.30 -16.97 -7.65
C VAL A 179 -8.90 -18.00 -8.62
N ILE A 180 -8.15 -18.31 -9.69
CA ILE A 180 -8.44 -19.40 -10.62
C ILE A 180 -7.30 -20.40 -10.53
N LYS A 181 -7.57 -21.61 -10.01
CA LYS A 181 -6.52 -22.61 -9.72
C LYS A 181 -5.83 -23.19 -10.96
N ASP A 182 -6.53 -23.28 -12.10
CA ASP A 182 -6.03 -23.91 -13.33
C ASP A 182 -6.10 -22.96 -14.53
N GLY A 183 -5.91 -21.67 -14.30
CA GLY A 183 -5.94 -20.66 -15.35
C GLY A 183 -4.76 -20.75 -16.32
N ILE A 184 -5.02 -20.60 -17.63
CA ILE A 184 -3.95 -20.47 -18.62
C ILE A 184 -3.44 -19.05 -18.59
N VAL A 185 -2.13 -18.89 -18.35
CA VAL A 185 -1.47 -17.59 -18.43
C VAL A 185 -1.06 -17.31 -19.87
N HIS A 186 -1.66 -16.30 -20.48
CA HIS A 186 -1.26 -15.80 -21.80
C HIS A 186 -0.04 -14.88 -21.65
N GLN A 187 1.12 -15.34 -22.09
CA GLN A 187 2.35 -14.57 -22.07
C GLN A 187 2.55 -13.82 -23.39
N ASN A 188 3.23 -12.68 -23.30
CA ASN A 188 3.74 -11.90 -24.42
C ASN A 188 2.69 -11.30 -25.36
N THR A 189 1.98 -10.30 -24.88
CA THR A 189 1.03 -9.52 -25.68
C THR A 189 1.67 -8.28 -26.33
N GLY A 190 2.98 -8.04 -26.15
CA GLY A 190 3.66 -6.80 -26.55
C GLY A 190 3.29 -5.58 -25.68
N LYS A 191 2.61 -5.79 -24.56
CA LYS A 191 2.26 -4.77 -23.56
C LYS A 191 3.10 -4.95 -22.31
N THR A 192 3.28 -3.87 -21.56
CA THR A 192 3.92 -3.91 -20.24
C THR A 192 3.14 -4.87 -19.32
N PRO A 193 3.78 -5.92 -18.78
CA PRO A 193 3.11 -6.86 -17.91
C PRO A 193 2.85 -6.26 -16.54
N ILE A 194 1.70 -6.61 -15.95
CA ILE A 194 1.38 -6.35 -14.55
C ILE A 194 0.92 -7.65 -13.91
N THR A 195 1.25 -7.88 -12.64
CA THR A 195 0.73 -9.04 -11.90
C THR A 195 -0.72 -8.81 -11.48
N THR A 196 -1.46 -9.89 -11.23
CA THR A 196 -2.84 -9.79 -10.72
C THR A 196 -2.91 -9.09 -9.36
N THR A 197 -1.83 -9.12 -8.59
CA THR A 197 -1.72 -8.45 -7.30
C THR A 197 -1.54 -6.94 -7.42
N SER A 198 -1.16 -6.43 -8.60
CA SER A 198 -0.88 -5.00 -8.84
C SER A 198 -1.79 -4.36 -9.90
N ALA A 199 -2.77 -5.10 -10.39
CA ALA A 199 -3.70 -4.67 -11.42
C ALA A 199 -4.70 -3.59 -10.96
#